data_afd85f5480af2dffb7525caef540d769
#
_entry.id   afd85f5480af2dffb7525caef540d769
#
_cell.length_a   1.000
_cell.length_b   1.000
_cell.length_c   1.000
_cell.angle_alpha   90.00
_cell.angle_beta   90.00
_cell.angle_gamma   90.00
#
_symmetry.space_group_name_H-M   'P 1'
#
loop_
_entity.id
_entity.type
_entity.pdbx_description
1 polymer ?
#
loop_
_entity_poly.entity_id
_entity_poly.type
_entity_poly.pdbx_seq_one_letter_code
_entity_poly.pdbx_strand_id
1 'polypeptide(L)'
;MMNSTNKLSVIIPLYNAGDDFRTCMESLITQTWTALEIIIINDGSTDNSVEIAKHYAENYPHVRLLHQANAGASVARNRGIEVATGKYVAFVDADDEVYPTMYETLMTMALEDDLDVAQCNADWCFRETGETWQSIPSDRLRSTGVLTGPDWLRMGLSSRRWTHVVWMGVYRRDVIVKNNIKFIAGLHHQDIVWTTEFMFNALRARYTEQSLYKYYLHNTSVSRLHRQGNKNLNYQRHYIK
;
A
#
# COMPACT_ATOMS: atom_id res chain seq x y z
N MET A 1 8.69 -26.75 -7.02
CA MET A 1 8.77 -25.66 -8.04
C MET A 1 7.74 -24.63 -7.65
N MET A 2 8.16 -23.43 -7.25
CA MET A 2 7.23 -22.34 -6.93
C MET A 2 6.45 -21.99 -8.18
N ASN A 3 5.13 -22.00 -8.07
CA ASN A 3 4.22 -21.75 -9.18
C ASN A 3 4.34 -20.24 -9.56
N SER A 4 5.12 -19.93 -10.60
CA SER A 4 5.40 -18.55 -11.05
C SER A 4 4.13 -17.76 -11.44
N THR A 5 2.99 -18.46 -11.56
CA THR A 5 1.72 -17.90 -11.99
C THR A 5 1.01 -17.03 -10.94
N ASN A 6 1.34 -17.16 -9.64
CA ASN A 6 0.66 -16.47 -8.54
C ASN A 6 1.59 -15.51 -7.77
N LYS A 7 2.62 -15.01 -8.44
CA LYS A 7 3.60 -14.08 -7.86
C LYS A 7 2.96 -12.72 -7.54
N LEU A 8 3.32 -12.16 -6.39
CA LEU A 8 3.01 -10.79 -5.98
C LEU A 8 4.26 -9.92 -6.01
N SER A 9 4.19 -8.75 -6.63
CA SER A 9 5.24 -7.73 -6.59
C SER A 9 4.88 -6.66 -5.57
N VAL A 10 5.68 -6.52 -4.52
CA VAL A 10 5.53 -5.47 -3.50
C VAL A 10 6.45 -4.32 -3.85
N ILE A 11 5.90 -3.13 -4.06
CA ILE A 11 6.61 -1.93 -4.50
C ILE A 11 6.75 -0.96 -3.33
N ILE A 12 7.99 -0.55 -3.03
CA ILE A 12 8.32 0.34 -1.92
C ILE A 12 9.03 1.58 -2.47
N PRO A 13 8.37 2.75 -2.51
CA PRO A 13 9.06 4.01 -2.74
C PRO A 13 9.87 4.37 -1.49
N LEU A 14 11.19 4.51 -1.61
CA LEU A 14 12.08 4.78 -0.50
C LEU A 14 12.69 6.17 -0.62
N TYR A 15 12.44 7.03 0.35
CA TYR A 15 13.11 8.33 0.49
C TYR A 15 13.26 8.72 1.95
N ASN A 16 14.48 8.67 2.47
CA ASN A 16 14.86 9.12 3.82
C ASN A 16 13.96 8.57 4.93
N ALA A 17 13.73 7.26 4.96
CA ALA A 17 12.89 6.58 5.95
C ALA A 17 13.71 6.14 7.20
N GLY A 18 15.03 6.22 7.15
CA GLY A 18 15.88 5.88 8.30
C GLY A 18 15.73 4.45 8.77
N ASP A 19 15.75 4.26 10.09
CA ASP A 19 15.63 2.92 10.70
C ASP A 19 14.22 2.33 10.63
N ASP A 20 13.18 3.16 10.40
CA ASP A 20 11.81 2.66 10.19
C ASP A 20 11.75 1.73 8.99
N PHE A 21 12.58 2.00 7.97
CA PHE A 21 12.67 1.13 6.80
C PHE A 21 13.17 -0.30 7.13
N ARG A 22 13.99 -0.46 8.16
CA ARG A 22 14.39 -1.81 8.63
C ARG A 22 13.19 -2.59 9.13
N THR A 23 12.34 -1.96 9.95
CA THR A 23 11.11 -2.59 10.48
C THR A 23 10.13 -2.93 9.36
N CYS A 24 9.99 -2.04 8.37
CA CYS A 24 9.21 -2.29 7.17
C CYS A 24 9.70 -3.55 6.45
N MET A 25 11.01 -3.65 6.16
CA MET A 25 11.59 -4.79 5.46
C MET A 25 11.46 -6.10 6.25
N GLU A 26 11.68 -6.09 7.59
CA GLU A 26 11.48 -7.27 8.44
C GLU A 26 10.04 -7.78 8.35
N SER A 27 9.04 -6.89 8.31
CA SER A 27 7.64 -7.27 8.16
C SER A 27 7.34 -7.91 6.81
N LEU A 28 8.10 -7.56 5.78
CA LEU A 28 7.92 -8.06 4.42
C LEU A 28 8.64 -9.40 4.17
N ILE A 29 9.86 -9.55 4.67
CA ILE A 29 10.62 -10.80 4.48
C ILE A 29 10.07 -11.97 5.33
N THR A 30 9.28 -11.66 6.36
CA THR A 30 8.63 -12.65 7.25
C THR A 30 7.20 -12.99 6.84
N GLN A 31 6.72 -12.53 5.68
CA GLN A 31 5.37 -12.84 5.19
C GLN A 31 5.17 -14.34 4.96
N THR A 32 3.98 -14.82 5.32
CA THR A 32 3.61 -16.23 5.10
C THR A 32 3.38 -16.57 3.62
N TRP A 33 3.03 -15.60 2.79
CA TRP A 33 2.99 -15.76 1.33
C TRP A 33 4.38 -15.69 0.73
N THR A 34 4.92 -16.80 0.25
CA THR A 34 6.32 -16.92 -0.19
C THR A 34 6.56 -16.59 -1.67
N ALA A 35 5.51 -16.55 -2.49
CA ALA A 35 5.64 -16.20 -3.91
C ALA A 35 5.70 -14.67 -4.09
N LEU A 36 6.70 -14.03 -3.48
CA LEU A 36 6.92 -12.59 -3.46
C LEU A 36 8.12 -12.17 -4.31
N GLU A 37 8.06 -10.98 -4.91
CA GLU A 37 9.21 -10.14 -5.18
C GLU A 37 9.02 -8.78 -4.51
N ILE A 38 10.05 -8.25 -3.90
CA ILE A 38 10.06 -6.95 -3.24
C ILE A 38 10.90 -6.01 -4.09
N ILE A 39 10.32 -4.89 -4.52
CA ILE A 39 10.94 -3.92 -5.42
C ILE A 39 11.08 -2.60 -4.68
N ILE A 40 12.29 -2.31 -4.23
CA ILE A 40 12.64 -1.06 -3.57
C ILE A 40 13.07 -0.06 -4.62
N ILE A 41 12.39 1.08 -4.68
CA ILE A 41 12.77 2.20 -5.55
C ILE A 41 13.34 3.30 -4.67
N ASN A 42 14.67 3.35 -4.56
CA ASN A 42 15.33 4.45 -3.85
C ASN A 42 15.24 5.74 -4.69
N ASP A 43 14.47 6.69 -4.20
CA ASP A 43 14.18 7.99 -4.82
C ASP A 43 15.18 9.07 -4.35
N GLY A 44 16.47 8.73 -4.36
CA GLY A 44 17.54 9.68 -4.02
C GLY A 44 17.69 9.92 -2.52
N SER A 45 17.55 8.90 -1.67
CA SER A 45 17.79 9.00 -0.22
C SER A 45 19.24 9.41 0.08
N THR A 46 19.42 10.20 1.14
CA THR A 46 20.70 10.71 1.64
C THR A 46 21.04 10.25 3.05
N ASP A 47 20.13 9.50 3.68
CA ASP A 47 20.28 8.90 5.01
C ASP A 47 20.74 7.42 4.92
N ASN A 48 20.68 6.68 6.04
CA ASN A 48 21.07 5.27 6.12
C ASN A 48 20.09 4.30 5.42
N SER A 49 18.98 4.78 4.86
CA SER A 49 17.99 3.93 4.14
C SER A 49 18.62 3.17 2.99
N VAL A 50 19.62 3.76 2.31
CA VAL A 50 20.29 3.13 1.15
C VAL A 50 21.11 1.91 1.59
N GLU A 51 21.83 2.01 2.70
CA GLU A 51 22.63 0.91 3.27
C GLU A 51 21.72 -0.22 3.73
N ILE A 52 20.58 0.11 4.35
CA ILE A 52 19.56 -0.86 4.75
C ILE A 52 19.01 -1.58 3.50
N ALA A 53 18.62 -0.83 2.45
CA ALA A 53 18.11 -1.39 1.22
C ALA A 53 19.10 -2.32 0.53
N LYS A 54 20.40 -1.95 0.47
CA LYS A 54 21.46 -2.80 -0.07
C LYS A 54 21.60 -4.09 0.70
N HIS A 55 21.62 -4.02 2.04
CA HIS A 55 21.68 -5.20 2.89
C HIS A 55 20.62 -6.23 2.55
N TYR A 56 19.33 -5.80 2.39
CA TYR A 56 18.25 -6.73 2.04
C TYR A 56 18.37 -7.24 0.61
N ALA A 57 18.76 -6.41 -0.36
CA ALA A 57 18.91 -6.83 -1.75
C ALA A 57 20.05 -7.83 -1.95
N GLU A 58 21.11 -7.76 -1.14
CA GLU A 58 22.25 -8.69 -1.18
C GLU A 58 21.95 -10.04 -0.48
N ASN A 59 21.14 -10.03 0.56
CA ASN A 59 20.87 -11.22 1.38
C ASN A 59 19.60 -11.97 0.99
N TYR A 60 18.68 -11.34 0.24
CA TYR A 60 17.40 -11.94 -0.15
C TYR A 60 17.20 -11.89 -1.66
N PRO A 61 17.28 -13.03 -2.38
CA PRO A 61 17.28 -13.07 -3.85
C PRO A 61 15.97 -12.59 -4.49
N HIS A 62 14.89 -12.50 -3.72
CA HIS A 62 13.60 -11.96 -4.16
C HIS A 62 13.45 -10.46 -3.90
N VAL A 63 14.47 -9.79 -3.34
CA VAL A 63 14.50 -8.34 -3.11
C VAL A 63 15.36 -7.68 -4.19
N ARG A 64 14.82 -6.65 -4.81
CA ARG A 64 15.48 -5.86 -5.86
C ARG A 64 15.54 -4.41 -5.45
N LEU A 65 16.71 -3.79 -5.57
CA LEU A 65 16.94 -2.37 -5.32
C LEU A 65 17.22 -1.64 -6.64
N LEU A 66 16.45 -0.60 -6.93
CA LEU A 66 16.67 0.31 -8.04
C LEU A 66 16.85 1.74 -7.53
N HIS A 67 17.70 2.51 -8.19
CA HIS A 67 17.98 3.91 -7.82
C HIS A 67 17.45 4.87 -8.88
N GLN A 68 16.94 6.01 -8.45
CA GLN A 68 16.61 7.15 -9.31
C GLN A 68 16.96 8.46 -8.61
N ALA A 69 17.06 9.55 -9.38
CA ALA A 69 17.07 10.89 -8.82
C ALA A 69 15.70 11.19 -8.19
N ASN A 70 15.69 11.96 -7.10
CA ASN A 70 14.44 12.29 -6.39
C ASN A 70 13.42 12.92 -7.35
N ALA A 71 12.30 12.25 -7.52
CA ALA A 71 11.19 12.63 -8.39
C ALA A 71 9.82 12.41 -7.73
N GLY A 72 9.82 11.99 -6.46
CA GLY A 72 8.63 11.76 -5.64
C GLY A 72 8.03 10.37 -5.73
N ALA A 73 7.24 10.02 -4.73
CA ALA A 73 6.65 8.68 -4.55
C ALA A 73 5.82 8.21 -5.76
N SER A 74 5.13 9.12 -6.47
CA SER A 74 4.39 8.81 -7.72
C SER A 74 5.29 8.20 -8.77
N VAL A 75 6.43 8.83 -9.04
CA VAL A 75 7.39 8.38 -10.07
C VAL A 75 8.02 7.07 -9.62
N ALA A 76 8.37 6.95 -8.35
CA ALA A 76 8.93 5.73 -7.79
C ALA A 76 7.94 4.55 -7.90
N ARG A 77 6.66 4.75 -7.54
CA ARG A 77 5.63 3.69 -7.68
C ARG A 77 5.41 3.31 -9.14
N ASN A 78 5.33 4.27 -10.06
CA ASN A 78 5.22 3.98 -11.51
C ASN A 78 6.38 3.13 -12.02
N ARG A 79 7.61 3.49 -11.66
CA ARG A 79 8.80 2.71 -12.01
C ARG A 79 8.77 1.30 -11.43
N GLY A 80 8.27 1.15 -10.20
CA GLY A 80 8.05 -0.15 -9.59
C GLY A 80 7.06 -1.00 -10.39
N ILE A 81 5.94 -0.42 -10.84
CA ILE A 81 4.94 -1.10 -11.69
C ILE A 81 5.56 -1.56 -13.03
N GLU A 82 6.39 -0.72 -13.66
CA GLU A 82 7.02 -1.03 -14.94
C GLU A 82 7.94 -2.26 -14.86
N VAL A 83 8.64 -2.44 -13.75
CA VAL A 83 9.60 -3.56 -13.56
C VAL A 83 9.02 -4.75 -12.83
N ALA A 84 7.79 -4.64 -12.33
CA ALA A 84 7.06 -5.71 -11.63
C ALA A 84 6.77 -6.88 -12.57
N THR A 85 6.96 -8.10 -12.08
CA THR A 85 6.73 -9.34 -12.83
C THR A 85 5.57 -10.19 -12.27
N GLY A 86 5.04 -9.81 -11.11
CA GLY A 86 3.94 -10.50 -10.45
C GLY A 86 2.60 -10.36 -11.21
N LYS A 87 1.74 -11.33 -11.01
CA LYS A 87 0.34 -11.28 -11.46
C LYS A 87 -0.42 -10.14 -10.76
N TYR A 88 -0.07 -9.90 -9.49
CA TYR A 88 -0.59 -8.81 -8.69
C TYR A 88 0.55 -7.89 -8.25
N VAL A 89 0.21 -6.64 -7.94
CA VAL A 89 1.09 -5.68 -7.30
C VAL A 89 0.48 -5.19 -6.00
N ALA A 90 1.35 -4.85 -5.04
CA ALA A 90 1.00 -4.17 -3.79
C ALA A 90 1.96 -3.00 -3.57
N PHE A 91 1.56 -2.05 -2.74
CA PHE A 91 2.38 -0.90 -2.36
C PHE A 91 2.53 -0.89 -0.84
N VAL A 92 3.72 -0.52 -0.37
CA VAL A 92 4.00 -0.33 1.05
C VAL A 92 4.80 0.95 1.20
N ASP A 93 4.43 1.80 2.15
CA ASP A 93 5.21 2.98 2.50
C ASP A 93 6.39 2.56 3.39
N ALA A 94 7.56 3.17 3.18
CA ALA A 94 8.83 2.70 3.73
C ALA A 94 8.94 2.84 5.26
N ASP A 95 8.04 3.56 5.89
CA ASP A 95 7.93 3.82 7.33
C ASP A 95 6.80 3.05 8.03
N ASP A 96 6.11 2.15 7.28
CA ASP A 96 5.00 1.33 7.75
C ASP A 96 5.37 -0.16 7.88
N GLU A 97 4.46 -0.96 8.43
CA GLU A 97 4.59 -2.41 8.58
C GLU A 97 3.36 -3.15 8.04
N VAL A 98 3.55 -4.40 7.67
CA VAL A 98 2.46 -5.32 7.31
C VAL A 98 2.35 -6.45 8.31
N TYR A 99 1.14 -6.88 8.65
CA TYR A 99 0.96 -8.08 9.48
C TYR A 99 1.44 -9.34 8.73
N PRO A 100 1.95 -10.36 9.42
CA PRO A 100 2.60 -11.52 8.78
C PRO A 100 1.74 -12.26 7.76
N THR A 101 0.42 -12.23 7.91
CA THR A 101 -0.53 -12.94 7.04
C THR A 101 -1.21 -12.05 6.00
N MET A 102 -0.78 -10.79 5.85
CA MET A 102 -1.45 -9.86 4.94
C MET A 102 -1.52 -10.39 3.52
N TYR A 103 -0.40 -10.78 2.97
CA TYR A 103 -0.38 -11.19 1.56
C TYR A 103 -0.92 -12.61 1.36
N GLU A 104 -0.83 -13.50 2.34
CA GLU A 104 -1.51 -14.79 2.28
C GLU A 104 -3.03 -14.61 2.22
N THR A 105 -3.59 -13.78 3.11
CA THR A 105 -5.03 -13.48 3.14
C THR A 105 -5.50 -12.84 1.83
N LEU A 106 -4.83 -11.76 1.40
CA LEU A 106 -5.27 -11.03 0.21
C LEU A 106 -5.07 -11.80 -1.09
N MET A 107 -3.96 -12.52 -1.23
CA MET A 107 -3.69 -13.34 -2.41
C MET A 107 -4.60 -14.56 -2.49
N THR A 108 -4.92 -15.20 -1.36
CA THR A 108 -5.90 -16.29 -1.31
C THR A 108 -7.26 -15.80 -1.79
N MET A 109 -7.76 -14.68 -1.23
CA MET A 109 -9.01 -14.05 -1.69
C MET A 109 -8.97 -13.72 -3.19
N ALA A 110 -7.87 -13.11 -3.65
CA ALA A 110 -7.71 -12.68 -5.04
C ALA A 110 -7.69 -13.85 -6.03
N LEU A 111 -7.13 -14.98 -5.63
CA LEU A 111 -7.04 -16.17 -6.49
C LEU A 111 -8.32 -17.02 -6.46
N GLU A 112 -8.94 -17.20 -5.30
CA GLU A 112 -10.18 -17.97 -5.15
C GLU A 112 -11.34 -17.33 -5.90
N ASP A 113 -11.48 -16.01 -5.80
CA ASP A 113 -12.57 -15.26 -6.42
C ASP A 113 -12.16 -14.61 -7.76
N ASP A 114 -10.97 -14.87 -8.30
CA ASP A 114 -10.41 -14.27 -9.51
C ASP A 114 -10.56 -12.72 -9.52
N LEU A 115 -10.16 -12.09 -8.40
CA LEU A 115 -10.37 -10.67 -8.20
C LEU A 115 -9.38 -9.81 -9.01
N ASP A 116 -9.82 -8.60 -9.36
CA ASP A 116 -8.95 -7.54 -9.85
C ASP A 116 -8.30 -6.79 -8.68
N VAL A 117 -9.01 -6.72 -7.54
CA VAL A 117 -8.48 -6.14 -6.30
C VAL A 117 -9.04 -6.84 -5.07
N ALA A 118 -8.16 -7.17 -4.12
CA ALA A 118 -8.51 -7.56 -2.77
C ALA A 118 -7.97 -6.50 -1.81
N GLN A 119 -8.82 -5.98 -0.92
CA GLN A 119 -8.46 -4.96 0.07
C GLN A 119 -8.72 -5.44 1.49
N CYS A 120 -7.93 -4.93 2.44
CA CYS A 120 -8.07 -5.18 3.87
C CYS A 120 -8.28 -3.87 4.63
N ASN A 121 -8.41 -4.00 5.94
CA ASN A 121 -8.36 -2.89 6.87
C ASN A 121 -6.93 -2.66 7.40
N ALA A 122 -6.72 -1.60 8.14
CA ALA A 122 -5.45 -1.23 8.74
C ALA A 122 -5.63 -0.77 10.19
N ASP A 123 -4.54 -0.80 10.93
CA ASP A 123 -4.44 -0.17 12.24
C ASP A 123 -3.59 1.10 12.14
N TRP A 124 -4.06 2.17 12.75
CA TRP A 124 -3.31 3.38 12.98
C TRP A 124 -2.50 3.20 14.25
N CYS A 125 -1.19 3.26 14.14
CA CYS A 125 -0.25 2.99 15.22
C CYS A 125 0.44 4.28 15.67
N PHE A 126 0.45 4.51 16.97
CA PHE A 126 1.09 5.66 17.59
C PHE A 126 2.37 5.18 18.30
N ARG A 127 3.54 5.42 17.71
CA ARG A 127 4.82 4.93 18.25
C ARG A 127 5.11 5.47 19.66
N GLU A 128 4.70 6.70 19.96
CA GLU A 128 4.96 7.36 21.25
C GLU A 128 4.15 6.74 22.41
N THR A 129 2.91 6.32 22.16
CA THR A 129 2.01 5.80 23.18
C THR A 129 1.81 4.29 23.11
N GLY A 130 2.17 3.66 21.99
CA GLY A 130 1.88 2.25 21.71
C GLY A 130 0.40 1.98 21.42
N GLU A 131 -0.44 3.02 21.37
CA GLU A 131 -1.86 2.87 21.06
C GLU A 131 -2.05 2.47 19.59
N THR A 132 -3.05 1.63 19.35
CA THR A 132 -3.46 1.23 18.01
C THR A 132 -4.97 1.33 17.88
N TRP A 133 -5.43 1.90 16.77
CA TRP A 133 -6.86 2.01 16.44
C TRP A 133 -7.14 1.50 15.05
N GLN A 134 -8.17 0.70 14.91
CA GLN A 134 -8.61 0.23 13.61
C GLN A 134 -9.03 1.42 12.71
N SER A 135 -8.51 1.49 11.50
CA SER A 135 -8.75 2.58 10.54
C SER A 135 -10.23 2.71 10.19
N ILE A 136 -10.88 1.60 9.93
CA ILE A 136 -12.31 1.53 9.68
C ILE A 136 -12.95 0.58 10.70
N PRO A 137 -13.68 1.08 11.69
CA PRO A 137 -14.38 0.25 12.65
C PRO A 137 -15.34 -0.74 11.96
N SER A 138 -15.42 -1.98 12.45
CA SER A 138 -16.21 -3.05 11.84
C SER A 138 -17.73 -2.83 11.90
N ASP A 139 -18.20 -1.90 12.75
CA ASP A 139 -19.60 -1.44 12.74
C ASP A 139 -19.93 -0.52 11.54
N ARG A 140 -18.90 -0.05 10.81
CA ARG A 140 -19.03 0.89 9.69
C ARG A 140 -18.80 0.28 8.33
N LEU A 141 -17.88 -0.67 8.23
CA LEU A 141 -17.61 -1.41 7.00
C LEU A 141 -17.24 -2.85 7.35
N ARG A 142 -18.05 -3.77 6.90
CA ARG A 142 -17.82 -5.21 7.06
C ARG A 142 -17.21 -5.82 5.80
N SER A 143 -16.65 -7.03 5.95
CA SER A 143 -16.21 -7.84 4.82
C SER A 143 -17.33 -7.96 3.79
N THR A 144 -16.95 -7.83 2.52
CA THR A 144 -17.91 -7.89 1.40
C THR A 144 -17.86 -9.23 0.68
N GLY A 145 -18.91 -9.54 -0.09
CA GLY A 145 -18.81 -10.43 -1.22
C GLY A 145 -18.06 -9.76 -2.38
N VAL A 146 -18.04 -10.43 -3.53
CA VAL A 146 -17.47 -9.86 -4.76
C VAL A 146 -18.41 -8.79 -5.31
N LEU A 147 -17.87 -7.60 -5.55
CA LEU A 147 -18.54 -6.43 -6.12
C LEU A 147 -17.80 -6.00 -7.39
N THR A 148 -18.46 -5.20 -8.24
CA THR A 148 -17.71 -4.44 -9.24
C THR A 148 -16.96 -3.28 -8.55
N GLY A 149 -15.84 -2.81 -9.13
CA GLY A 149 -15.14 -1.65 -8.59
C GLY A 149 -16.03 -0.39 -8.52
N PRO A 150 -16.85 -0.05 -9.55
CA PRO A 150 -17.83 1.02 -9.45
C PRO A 150 -18.85 0.85 -8.31
N ASP A 151 -19.32 -0.36 -8.02
CA ASP A 151 -20.23 -0.61 -6.90
C ASP A 151 -19.52 -0.46 -5.56
N TRP A 152 -18.27 -0.92 -5.47
CA TRP A 152 -17.42 -0.70 -4.31
C TRP A 152 -17.20 0.81 -4.05
N LEU A 153 -16.87 1.59 -5.09
CA LEU A 153 -16.75 3.05 -4.98
C LEU A 153 -18.07 3.69 -4.51
N ARG A 154 -19.20 3.30 -5.10
CA ARG A 154 -20.52 3.83 -4.71
C ARG A 154 -20.82 3.54 -3.24
N MET A 155 -20.55 2.33 -2.77
CA MET A 155 -20.73 1.93 -1.37
C MET A 155 -19.82 2.74 -0.44
N GLY A 156 -18.53 2.85 -0.76
CA GLY A 156 -17.55 3.59 0.02
C GLY A 156 -17.85 5.08 0.11
N LEU A 157 -18.21 5.71 -1.01
CA LEU A 157 -18.56 7.13 -1.06
C LEU A 157 -19.88 7.43 -0.33
N SER A 158 -20.92 6.62 -0.50
CA SER A 158 -22.21 6.80 0.17
C SER A 158 -22.13 6.62 1.69
N SER A 159 -21.29 5.69 2.14
CA SER A 159 -21.01 5.46 3.56
C SER A 159 -19.99 6.44 4.15
N ARG A 160 -19.35 7.28 3.33
CA ARG A 160 -18.20 8.13 3.68
C ARG A 160 -17.03 7.34 4.27
N ARG A 161 -16.79 6.12 3.76
CA ARG A 161 -15.81 5.15 4.28
C ARG A 161 -14.93 4.58 3.19
N TRP A 162 -14.79 5.27 2.09
CA TRP A 162 -13.92 4.82 1.02
C TRP A 162 -12.45 4.90 1.41
N THR A 163 -11.78 3.77 1.25
CA THR A 163 -10.34 3.64 1.41
C THR A 163 -9.66 3.99 0.08
N HIS A 164 -9.16 5.20 -0.02
CA HIS A 164 -8.46 5.70 -1.22
C HIS A 164 -6.94 5.48 -1.18
N VAL A 165 -6.46 4.79 -0.16
CA VAL A 165 -5.02 4.50 -0.01
C VAL A 165 -4.63 3.26 -0.80
N VAL A 166 -3.44 3.26 -1.38
CA VAL A 166 -2.97 2.16 -2.24
C VAL A 166 -2.38 0.99 -1.46
N TRP A 167 -1.95 1.21 -0.21
CA TRP A 167 -1.25 0.22 0.60
C TRP A 167 -2.18 -0.80 1.29
N MET A 168 -3.50 -0.62 1.23
CA MET A 168 -4.48 -1.55 1.83
C MET A 168 -4.88 -2.71 0.91
N GLY A 169 -4.14 -3.00 -0.17
CA GLY A 169 -4.61 -4.01 -1.10
C GLY A 169 -3.57 -4.61 -2.03
N VAL A 170 -4.02 -5.64 -2.74
CA VAL A 170 -3.32 -6.25 -3.87
C VAL A 170 -4.14 -6.00 -5.14
N TYR A 171 -3.47 -5.60 -6.21
CA TYR A 171 -4.08 -5.11 -7.46
C TYR A 171 -3.62 -5.96 -8.63
N ARG A 172 -4.54 -6.45 -9.47
CA ARG A 172 -4.21 -7.22 -10.67
C ARG A 172 -3.42 -6.34 -11.65
N ARG A 173 -2.17 -6.74 -11.91
CA ARG A 173 -1.24 -5.95 -12.72
C ARG A 173 -1.76 -5.72 -14.14
N ASP A 174 -2.41 -6.71 -14.75
CA ASP A 174 -2.95 -6.58 -16.12
C ASP A 174 -4.00 -5.48 -16.24
N VAL A 175 -4.82 -5.23 -15.21
CA VAL A 175 -5.77 -4.12 -15.19
C VAL A 175 -5.02 -2.78 -15.24
N ILE A 176 -3.93 -2.63 -14.49
CA ILE A 176 -3.10 -1.42 -14.49
C ILE A 176 -2.48 -1.19 -15.87
N VAL A 177 -1.84 -2.22 -16.42
CA VAL A 177 -1.12 -2.13 -17.70
C VAL A 177 -2.07 -1.87 -18.87
N LYS A 178 -3.17 -2.65 -18.96
CA LYS A 178 -4.14 -2.55 -20.05
C LYS A 178 -4.81 -1.17 -20.13
N ASN A 179 -5.08 -0.56 -18.97
CA ASN A 179 -5.76 0.72 -18.88
C ASN A 179 -4.78 1.91 -18.69
N ASN A 180 -3.45 1.66 -18.74
CA ASN A 180 -2.39 2.66 -18.56
C ASN A 180 -2.55 3.50 -17.28
N ILE A 181 -2.98 2.86 -16.18
CA ILE A 181 -3.20 3.53 -14.90
C ILE A 181 -1.87 3.92 -14.27
N LYS A 182 -1.68 5.21 -13.98
CA LYS A 182 -0.42 5.77 -13.47
C LYS A 182 -0.66 6.74 -12.33
N PHE A 183 0.29 6.76 -11.40
CA PHE A 183 0.37 7.84 -10.41
C PHE A 183 0.78 9.14 -11.11
N ILE A 184 0.08 10.23 -10.84
CA ILE A 184 0.38 11.54 -11.42
C ILE A 184 1.53 12.18 -10.64
N ALA A 185 2.64 12.47 -11.31
CA ALA A 185 3.79 13.11 -10.69
C ALA A 185 3.43 14.52 -10.16
N GLY A 186 3.93 14.85 -8.96
CA GLY A 186 3.70 16.15 -8.32
C GLY A 186 2.29 16.37 -7.75
N LEU A 187 1.38 15.41 -7.90
CA LEU A 187 0.04 15.51 -7.33
C LEU A 187 0.06 15.13 -5.84
N HIS A 188 -0.49 16.01 -4.99
CA HIS A 188 -0.79 15.65 -3.60
C HIS A 188 -2.02 14.75 -3.54
N HIS A 189 -2.03 13.79 -2.59
CA HIS A 189 -3.09 12.78 -2.47
C HIS A 189 -3.31 11.98 -3.77
N GLN A 190 -2.22 11.66 -4.45
CA GLN A 190 -2.16 10.91 -5.69
C GLN A 190 -2.91 9.57 -5.65
N ASP A 191 -2.98 8.97 -4.45
CA ASP A 191 -3.66 7.71 -4.19
C ASP A 191 -5.16 7.79 -4.52
N ILE A 192 -5.79 8.94 -4.26
CA ILE A 192 -7.24 9.14 -4.54
C ILE A 192 -7.52 8.98 -6.03
N VAL A 193 -6.72 9.61 -6.87
CA VAL A 193 -6.91 9.53 -8.33
C VAL A 193 -6.61 8.13 -8.83
N TRP A 194 -5.46 7.57 -8.41
CA TRP A 194 -5.03 6.25 -8.84
C TRP A 194 -6.01 5.15 -8.45
N THR A 195 -6.46 5.11 -7.18
CA THR A 195 -7.41 4.09 -6.70
C THR A 195 -8.78 4.27 -7.34
N THR A 196 -9.23 5.51 -7.56
CA THR A 196 -10.50 5.76 -8.26
C THR A 196 -10.44 5.23 -9.68
N GLU A 197 -9.38 5.56 -10.43
CA GLU A 197 -9.20 5.10 -11.81
C GLU A 197 -9.09 3.58 -11.88
N PHE A 198 -8.34 2.96 -10.95
CA PHE A 198 -8.26 1.50 -10.87
C PHE A 198 -9.64 0.88 -10.63
N MET A 199 -10.40 1.39 -9.66
CA MET A 199 -11.71 0.85 -9.32
C MET A 199 -12.72 1.01 -10.46
N PHE A 200 -12.66 2.09 -11.26
CA PHE A 200 -13.51 2.22 -12.44
C PHE A 200 -13.27 1.12 -13.49
N ASN A 201 -12.06 0.56 -13.52
CA ASN A 201 -11.66 -0.50 -14.45
C ASN A 201 -11.71 -1.91 -13.83
N ALA A 202 -11.96 -2.03 -12.53
CA ALA A 202 -12.03 -3.32 -11.84
C ALA A 202 -13.42 -3.93 -11.96
N LEU A 203 -13.50 -5.17 -12.42
CA LEU A 203 -14.73 -5.92 -12.55
C LEU A 203 -15.05 -6.72 -11.28
N ARG A 204 -14.04 -7.09 -10.50
CA ARG A 204 -14.15 -7.95 -9.33
C ARG A 204 -13.29 -7.40 -8.18
N ALA A 205 -13.95 -6.83 -7.19
CA ALA A 205 -13.36 -6.24 -5.99
C ALA A 205 -13.93 -6.90 -4.74
N ARG A 206 -13.11 -7.12 -3.72
CA ARG A 206 -13.54 -7.65 -2.43
C ARG A 206 -12.75 -7.01 -1.29
N TYR A 207 -13.40 -6.78 -0.16
CA TYR A 207 -12.81 -6.22 1.04
C TYR A 207 -12.96 -7.19 2.22
N THR A 208 -11.91 -7.29 3.05
CA THR A 208 -11.97 -7.92 4.38
C THR A 208 -11.78 -6.87 5.48
N GLU A 209 -12.56 -6.97 6.55
CA GLU A 209 -12.46 -6.09 7.74
C GLU A 209 -11.24 -6.38 8.61
N GLN A 210 -10.46 -7.42 8.29
CA GLN A 210 -9.24 -7.73 9.03
C GLN A 210 -8.21 -6.62 8.88
N SER A 211 -7.66 -6.14 10.01
CA SER A 211 -6.52 -5.23 10.01
C SER A 211 -5.26 -6.01 9.66
N LEU A 212 -4.69 -5.73 8.49
CA LEU A 212 -3.52 -6.43 7.96
C LEU A 212 -2.35 -5.49 7.63
N TYR A 213 -2.52 -4.20 7.83
CA TYR A 213 -1.52 -3.15 7.64
C TYR A 213 -1.42 -2.28 8.88
N LYS A 214 -0.20 -1.86 9.27
CA LYS A 214 0.08 -0.95 10.37
C LYS A 214 0.57 0.38 9.80
N TYR A 215 -0.27 1.38 9.85
CA TYR A 215 0.06 2.73 9.46
C TYR A 215 0.61 3.52 10.64
N TYR A 216 1.88 3.92 10.59
CA TYR A 216 2.53 4.66 11.67
C TYR A 216 2.35 6.17 11.52
N LEU A 217 1.83 6.79 12.57
CA LEU A 217 1.63 8.23 12.62
C LEU A 217 2.90 8.92 13.12
N HIS A 218 3.54 9.67 12.24
CA HIS A 218 4.70 10.50 12.58
C HIS A 218 4.29 11.97 12.68
N ASN A 219 4.94 12.72 13.60
CA ASN A 219 4.73 14.17 13.71
C ASN A 219 5.21 14.93 12.46
N THR A 220 6.09 14.32 11.68
CA THR A 220 6.69 14.86 10.43
C THR A 220 6.01 14.35 9.15
N SER A 221 4.94 13.54 9.25
CA SER A 221 4.24 13.02 8.05
C SER A 221 3.82 14.13 7.10
N VAL A 222 4.08 13.96 5.79
CA VAL A 222 3.73 14.91 4.72
C VAL A 222 2.27 15.33 4.81
N SER A 223 1.36 14.41 5.17
CA SER A 223 -0.06 14.66 5.40
C SER A 223 -0.33 15.62 6.57
N ARG A 224 0.58 15.77 7.54
CA ARG A 224 0.47 16.69 8.68
C ARG A 224 1.14 18.04 8.43
N LEU A 225 2.26 18.10 7.74
CA LEU A 225 2.98 19.34 7.45
C LEU A 225 2.12 20.33 6.67
N HIS A 226 1.28 19.85 5.75
CA HIS A 226 0.33 20.69 5.00
C HIS A 226 -0.85 21.19 5.86
N ARG A 227 -1.16 20.57 7.01
CA ARG A 227 -2.20 21.02 7.94
C ARG A 227 -1.76 22.14 8.87
N GLN A 228 -0.47 22.31 9.12
CA GLN A 228 0.06 23.39 9.95
C GLN A 228 0.01 24.76 9.24
N GLY A 229 -0.03 24.81 7.91
CA GLY A 229 -0.22 26.04 7.13
C GLY A 229 -1.66 26.57 7.12
N ASN A 230 -2.67 25.75 7.37
CA ASN A 230 -4.06 26.13 7.48
C ASN A 230 -4.58 25.80 8.89
N LYS A 231 -4.80 26.85 9.70
CA LYS A 231 -5.33 26.78 11.08
C LYS A 231 -6.78 26.26 11.13
N ASN A 232 -7.02 25.00 10.73
CA ASN A 232 -8.31 24.35 10.95
C ASN A 232 -8.09 22.99 11.65
N LEU A 233 -7.90 23.05 12.98
CA LEU A 233 -7.84 21.95 13.93
C LEU A 233 -9.11 21.06 13.99
N ASN A 234 -10.12 21.34 13.15
CA ASN A 234 -11.40 20.63 13.19
C ASN A 234 -11.45 19.33 12.36
N TYR A 235 -10.42 19.00 11.59
CA TYR A 235 -10.43 17.79 10.75
C TYR A 235 -10.22 16.50 11.56
N GLN A 236 -9.45 16.56 12.64
CA GLN A 236 -9.23 15.37 13.49
C GLN A 236 -10.49 14.92 14.25
N ARG A 237 -11.40 15.84 14.60
CA ARG A 237 -12.66 15.51 15.26
C ARG A 237 -13.74 14.91 14.37
N HIS A 238 -13.60 15.02 13.02
CA HIS A 238 -14.58 14.47 12.07
C HIS A 238 -14.32 13.03 11.67
N TYR A 239 -13.11 12.52 11.89
CA TYR A 239 -12.76 11.11 11.64
C TYR A 239 -12.93 10.23 12.89
N ILE A 240 -13.15 10.81 14.07
CA ILE A 240 -13.21 10.12 15.38
C ILE A 240 -14.64 10.15 15.98
N LYS A 241 -15.66 10.62 15.24
CA LYS A 241 -17.06 10.53 15.69
C LYS A 241 -17.90 9.73 14.73
#